data_5c84a08f9ebd010dfb464688f358c4ab
#
_entry.id   5c84a08f9ebd010dfb464688f358c4ab
#
_cell.length_a   1.000
_cell.length_b   1.000
_cell.length_c   1.000
_cell.angle_alpha   90.00
_cell.angle_beta   90.00
_cell.angle_gamma   90.00
#
_symmetry.space_group_name_H-M   'P 1'
#
loop_
_entity.id
_entity.type
_entity.pdbx_description
1 polymer ?
#
loop_
_entity_poly.entity_id
_entity_poly.type
_entity_poly.pdbx_seq_one_letter_code
_entity_poly.pdbx_strand_id
1 'polypeptide(L)'
;MKKNIFKSGGFQSLLASLLCIVLGLFLGYLVLLLINPAGAGEAILTVIKNFMTYNRPASQLKYFGNTLVKTAPLLMCALAILFAYKVGLFNIGAAGQYCAGVALSLYAALGLGWGWLPCMLLAICGGAILGSISGLLKSYCNVNEVISGIMLNWIVLYLTNMLLTTVKEDASPYTKVLAHINESAVLPSLGLGALFNNNQYVGLAIPLSVLMAILVWVVLEKTKFGYELKATGYNKNAAKYCGMAEKRNVILSLMISGALAGMGAAMLYLTGYEQWQCSTSSVPAMGFNGIAAAFLGGLNPIGTVLASFFIQHITAGGAYVDKSMYCAQISDLISALIIYLCGFVLFMKHAMNSYAAKREEKAALKARAAEAQARAEAGKGGDQ
;
A
#
# COMPACT_ATOMS: atom_id res chain seq x y z
N MET A 1 35.23 -12.06 0.08
CA MET A 1 34.45 -11.43 1.17
C MET A 1 32.97 -11.85 1.04
N LYS A 2 32.45 -12.73 1.90
CA LYS A 2 31.01 -13.04 1.95
C LYS A 2 30.30 -11.78 2.45
N LYS A 3 29.55 -11.08 1.57
CA LYS A 3 28.66 -10.00 1.98
C LYS A 3 27.69 -10.55 3.03
N ASN A 4 27.83 -10.07 4.26
CA ASN A 4 26.94 -10.46 5.35
C ASN A 4 25.51 -10.00 4.98
N ILE A 5 24.64 -10.92 4.58
CA ILE A 5 23.26 -10.66 4.14
C ILE A 5 22.50 -9.84 5.20
N PHE A 6 22.82 -10.05 6.47
CA PHE A 6 22.27 -9.29 7.61
C PHE A 6 22.61 -7.80 7.61
N LYS A 7 23.65 -7.37 6.89
CA LYS A 7 24.04 -5.96 6.75
C LYS A 7 23.43 -5.28 5.51
N SER A 8 22.70 -6.03 4.67
CA SER A 8 22.06 -5.42 3.51
C SER A 8 20.85 -4.58 3.95
N GLY A 9 20.76 -3.34 3.47
CA GLY A 9 19.68 -2.41 3.84
C GLY A 9 18.28 -2.93 3.49
N GLY A 10 18.17 -3.82 2.49
CA GLY A 10 16.92 -4.50 2.13
C GLY A 10 16.51 -5.54 3.16
N PHE A 11 17.44 -6.36 3.63
CA PHE A 11 17.16 -7.37 4.66
C PHE A 11 16.76 -6.73 5.99
N GLN A 12 17.44 -5.65 6.39
CA GLN A 12 17.09 -4.89 7.60
C GLN A 12 15.71 -4.24 7.50
N SER A 13 15.32 -3.73 6.33
CA SER A 13 13.97 -3.21 6.10
C SER A 13 12.93 -4.31 6.24
N LEU A 14 13.18 -5.49 5.65
CA LEU A 14 12.28 -6.65 5.75
C LEU A 14 12.13 -7.13 7.20
N LEU A 15 13.24 -7.20 7.95
CA LEU A 15 13.20 -7.60 9.35
C LEU A 15 12.45 -6.58 10.23
N ALA A 16 12.67 -5.28 10.02
CA ALA A 16 11.95 -4.22 10.71
C ALA A 16 10.45 -4.27 10.42
N SER A 17 10.06 -4.50 9.16
CA SER A 17 8.67 -4.68 8.76
C SER A 17 8.02 -5.88 9.46
N LEU A 18 8.73 -7.00 9.50
CA LEU A 18 8.24 -8.22 10.13
C LEU A 18 8.05 -8.06 11.65
N LEU A 19 8.96 -7.33 12.30
CA LEU A 19 8.82 -6.97 13.72
C LEU A 19 7.59 -6.10 13.97
N CYS A 20 7.34 -5.09 13.14
CA CYS A 20 6.16 -4.23 13.26
C CYS A 20 4.86 -5.04 13.08
N ILE A 21 4.84 -5.99 12.15
CA ILE A 21 3.71 -6.90 11.95
C ILE A 21 3.44 -7.74 13.20
N VAL A 22 4.49 -8.39 13.73
CA VAL A 22 4.36 -9.24 14.92
C VAL A 22 3.87 -8.42 16.13
N LEU A 23 4.42 -7.21 16.32
CA LEU A 23 3.95 -6.31 17.37
C LEU A 23 2.50 -5.89 17.15
N GLY A 24 2.09 -5.63 15.90
CA GLY A 24 0.71 -5.29 15.56
C GLY A 24 -0.27 -6.41 15.85
N LEU A 25 0.08 -7.63 15.46
CA LEU A 25 -0.71 -8.84 15.78
C LEU A 25 -0.77 -9.07 17.29
N PHE A 26 0.33 -8.85 18.00
CA PHE A 26 0.37 -8.98 19.46
C PHE A 26 -0.55 -7.96 20.14
N LEU A 27 -0.49 -6.68 19.75
CA LEU A 27 -1.42 -5.67 20.27
C LEU A 27 -2.87 -5.97 19.89
N GLY A 28 -3.11 -6.43 18.67
CA GLY A 28 -4.43 -6.90 18.25
C GLY A 28 -4.94 -8.06 19.12
N TYR A 29 -4.07 -9.00 19.45
CA TYR A 29 -4.40 -10.08 20.37
C TYR A 29 -4.73 -9.58 21.79
N LEU A 30 -3.99 -8.60 22.31
CA LEU A 30 -4.30 -7.99 23.61
C LEU A 30 -5.68 -7.31 23.60
N VAL A 31 -6.05 -6.64 22.51
CA VAL A 31 -7.38 -6.05 22.36
C VAL A 31 -8.46 -7.13 22.35
N LEU A 32 -8.26 -8.23 21.63
CA LEU A 32 -9.18 -9.37 21.63
C LEU A 32 -9.36 -9.97 23.01
N LEU A 33 -8.27 -10.10 23.78
CA LEU A 33 -8.29 -10.56 25.17
C LEU A 33 -9.12 -9.64 26.08
N LEU A 34 -9.04 -8.33 25.87
CA LEU A 34 -9.81 -7.35 26.65
C LEU A 34 -11.31 -7.42 26.35
N ILE A 35 -11.69 -7.78 25.13
CA ILE A 35 -13.09 -7.86 24.70
C ILE A 35 -13.69 -9.20 25.11
N ASN A 36 -13.07 -10.31 24.72
CA ASN A 36 -13.51 -11.67 25.06
C ASN A 36 -12.30 -12.62 25.15
N PRO A 37 -11.83 -12.94 26.37
CA PRO A 37 -10.65 -13.81 26.55
C PRO A 37 -10.82 -15.22 25.97
N ALA A 38 -12.04 -15.77 26.01
CA ALA A 38 -12.30 -17.16 25.63
C ALA A 38 -12.06 -17.42 24.12
N GLY A 39 -12.36 -16.45 23.25
CA GLY A 39 -12.21 -16.59 21.80
C GLY A 39 -10.97 -15.95 21.20
N ALA A 40 -10.17 -15.20 21.99
CA ALA A 40 -9.09 -14.36 21.49
C ALA A 40 -8.01 -15.14 20.71
N GLY A 41 -7.63 -16.32 21.19
CA GLY A 41 -6.66 -17.18 20.51
C GLY A 41 -7.13 -17.70 19.17
N GLU A 42 -8.39 -18.10 19.07
CA GLU A 42 -8.99 -18.57 17.85
C GLU A 42 -9.18 -17.42 16.84
N ALA A 43 -9.62 -16.26 17.31
CA ALA A 43 -9.81 -15.08 16.47
C ALA A 43 -8.50 -14.62 15.82
N ILE A 44 -7.39 -14.49 16.57
CA ILE A 44 -6.10 -14.08 15.99
C ILE A 44 -5.55 -15.13 15.01
N LEU A 45 -5.72 -16.42 15.32
CA LEU A 45 -5.34 -17.49 14.40
C LEU A 45 -6.16 -17.47 13.11
N THR A 46 -7.45 -17.15 13.21
CA THR A 46 -8.34 -17.01 12.05
C THR A 46 -7.90 -15.84 11.17
N VAL A 47 -7.56 -14.70 11.76
CA VAL A 47 -7.00 -13.56 11.02
C VAL A 47 -5.72 -13.94 10.28
N ILE A 48 -4.81 -14.68 10.91
CA ILE A 48 -3.56 -15.12 10.30
C ILE A 48 -3.79 -16.18 9.22
N LYS A 49 -4.72 -17.12 9.45
CA LYS A 49 -5.04 -18.19 8.48
C LYS A 49 -5.76 -17.64 7.24
N ASN A 50 -6.63 -16.64 7.39
CA ASN A 50 -7.42 -16.07 6.30
C ASN A 50 -8.12 -17.16 5.47
N PHE A 51 -7.85 -17.24 4.17
CA PHE A 51 -8.43 -18.23 3.25
C PHE A 51 -8.10 -19.69 3.63
N MET A 52 -7.06 -19.95 4.41
CA MET A 52 -6.73 -21.28 4.92
C MET A 52 -7.71 -21.78 5.99
N THR A 53 -8.62 -20.95 6.47
CA THR A 53 -9.69 -21.32 7.40
C THR A 53 -10.70 -22.31 6.77
N TYR A 54 -10.82 -22.31 5.44
CA TYR A 54 -11.69 -23.24 4.73
C TYR A 54 -11.12 -24.67 4.69
N ASN A 55 -11.99 -25.66 4.92
CA ASN A 55 -11.58 -27.10 4.92
C ASN A 55 -11.36 -27.68 3.51
N ARG A 56 -11.93 -27.06 2.46
CA ARG A 56 -11.83 -27.55 1.08
C ARG A 56 -10.74 -26.80 0.32
N PRO A 57 -9.75 -27.52 -0.29
CA PRO A 57 -8.68 -26.87 -1.06
C PRO A 57 -9.19 -25.97 -2.19
N ALA A 58 -10.28 -26.37 -2.86
CA ALA A 58 -10.91 -25.57 -3.91
C ALA A 58 -11.42 -24.22 -3.38
N SER A 59 -12.01 -24.20 -2.17
CA SER A 59 -12.44 -22.97 -1.52
C SER A 59 -11.25 -22.11 -1.08
N GLN A 60 -10.21 -22.74 -0.51
CA GLN A 60 -8.98 -22.03 -0.14
C GLN A 60 -8.38 -21.29 -1.36
N LEU A 61 -8.30 -21.98 -2.49
CA LEU A 61 -7.74 -21.42 -3.72
C LEU A 61 -8.60 -20.26 -4.26
N LYS A 62 -9.93 -20.41 -4.24
CA LYS A 62 -10.88 -19.37 -4.66
C LYS A 62 -10.74 -18.10 -3.79
N TYR A 63 -10.70 -18.23 -2.47
CA TYR A 63 -10.60 -17.10 -1.55
C TYR A 63 -9.18 -16.50 -1.51
N PHE A 64 -8.15 -17.30 -1.79
CA PHE A 64 -6.82 -16.76 -2.08
C PHE A 64 -6.84 -15.85 -3.31
N GLY A 65 -7.51 -16.26 -4.38
CA GLY A 65 -7.76 -15.41 -5.55
C GLY A 65 -8.45 -14.08 -5.17
N ASN A 66 -9.47 -14.11 -4.33
CA ASN A 66 -10.16 -12.90 -3.85
C ASN A 66 -9.21 -11.96 -3.06
N THR A 67 -8.33 -12.53 -2.25
CA THR A 67 -7.31 -11.75 -1.53
C THR A 67 -6.36 -11.06 -2.51
N LEU A 68 -5.94 -11.74 -3.58
CA LEU A 68 -5.10 -11.15 -4.63
C LEU A 68 -5.82 -10.06 -5.42
N VAL A 69 -7.10 -10.24 -5.73
CA VAL A 69 -7.93 -9.21 -6.41
C VAL A 69 -7.95 -7.91 -5.61
N LYS A 70 -8.13 -7.99 -4.29
CA LYS A 70 -8.09 -6.81 -3.40
C LYS A 70 -6.67 -6.28 -3.16
N THR A 71 -5.65 -7.11 -3.33
CA THR A 71 -4.24 -6.69 -3.20
C THR A 71 -3.84 -5.74 -4.33
N ALA A 72 -4.33 -5.95 -5.55
CA ALA A 72 -3.96 -5.13 -6.70
C ALA A 72 -4.26 -3.63 -6.50
N PRO A 73 -5.48 -3.19 -6.14
CA PRO A 73 -5.77 -1.79 -5.87
C PRO A 73 -4.99 -1.23 -4.68
N LEU A 74 -4.79 -2.01 -3.62
CA LEU A 74 -3.99 -1.60 -2.48
C LEU A 74 -2.53 -1.35 -2.87
N LEU A 75 -1.94 -2.21 -3.69
CA LEU A 75 -0.60 -2.03 -4.24
C LEU A 75 -0.50 -0.75 -5.06
N MET A 76 -1.50 -0.48 -5.90
CA MET A 76 -1.51 0.75 -6.72
C MET A 76 -1.59 2.02 -5.85
N CYS A 77 -2.43 2.04 -4.81
CA CYS A 77 -2.47 3.15 -3.84
C CYS A 77 -1.14 3.28 -3.09
N ALA A 78 -0.52 2.18 -2.71
CA ALA A 78 0.78 2.19 -2.05
C ALA A 78 1.90 2.73 -2.96
N LEU A 79 1.93 2.34 -4.23
CA LEU A 79 2.86 2.88 -5.22
C LEU A 79 2.61 4.38 -5.47
N ALA A 80 1.36 4.83 -5.46
CA ALA A 80 1.00 6.23 -5.56
C ALA A 80 1.64 7.06 -4.44
N ILE A 81 1.48 6.61 -3.20
CA ILE A 81 2.03 7.29 -2.02
C ILE A 81 3.55 7.25 -2.02
N LEU A 82 4.14 6.09 -2.30
CA LEU A 82 5.58 5.90 -2.41
C LEU A 82 6.19 6.86 -3.45
N PHE A 83 5.54 7.00 -4.61
CA PHE A 83 6.02 7.86 -5.70
C PHE A 83 6.07 9.32 -5.27
N ALA A 84 5.01 9.84 -4.65
CA ALA A 84 4.97 11.19 -4.12
C ALA A 84 6.01 11.41 -3.00
N TYR A 85 6.19 10.40 -2.13
CA TYR A 85 7.14 10.48 -1.03
C TYR A 85 8.61 10.61 -1.48
N LYS A 86 8.96 10.08 -2.66
CA LYS A 86 10.32 10.22 -3.24
C LYS A 86 10.68 11.67 -3.57
N VAL A 87 9.70 12.55 -3.75
CA VAL A 87 9.88 14.01 -3.94
C VAL A 87 9.70 14.78 -2.63
N GLY A 88 9.60 14.08 -1.51
CA GLY A 88 9.38 14.69 -0.20
C GLY A 88 7.95 15.20 0.02
N LEU A 89 6.96 14.67 -0.73
CA LEU A 89 5.55 15.04 -0.62
C LEU A 89 4.76 13.90 0.02
N PHE A 90 3.83 14.24 0.88
CA PHE A 90 2.95 13.27 1.52
C PHE A 90 1.55 13.31 0.88
N ASN A 91 1.27 12.38 -0.05
CA ASN A 91 0.00 12.35 -0.76
C ASN A 91 -1.12 11.70 0.05
N ILE A 92 -1.72 12.44 0.98
CA ILE A 92 -2.96 12.04 1.66
C ILE A 92 -4.18 12.08 0.72
N GLY A 93 -4.09 12.82 -0.39
CA GLY A 93 -5.14 12.92 -1.40
C GLY A 93 -5.36 11.63 -2.22
N ALA A 94 -4.57 10.58 -2.00
CA ALA A 94 -4.69 9.33 -2.74
C ALA A 94 -6.09 8.70 -2.66
N ALA A 95 -6.80 8.86 -1.53
CA ALA A 95 -8.15 8.35 -1.36
C ALA A 95 -9.18 9.07 -2.25
N GLY A 96 -9.08 10.41 -2.40
CA GLY A 96 -9.90 11.17 -3.34
C GLY A 96 -9.54 10.89 -4.79
N GLN A 97 -8.24 10.74 -5.09
CA GLN A 97 -7.76 10.34 -6.42
C GLN A 97 -8.30 8.96 -6.82
N TYR A 98 -8.37 8.04 -5.86
CA TYR A 98 -9.05 6.76 -6.01
C TYR A 98 -10.54 6.94 -6.29
N CYS A 99 -11.27 7.78 -5.53
CA CYS A 99 -12.68 8.08 -5.78
C CYS A 99 -12.91 8.65 -7.18
N ALA A 100 -12.05 9.57 -7.66
CA ALA A 100 -12.13 10.09 -9.03
C ALA A 100 -11.99 8.97 -10.07
N GLY A 101 -11.10 8.01 -9.81
CA GLY A 101 -10.94 6.81 -10.64
C GLY A 101 -12.20 5.95 -10.66
N VAL A 102 -12.82 5.71 -9.49
CA VAL A 102 -14.11 5.00 -9.37
C VAL A 102 -15.19 5.71 -10.17
N ALA A 103 -15.35 7.01 -9.94
CA ALA A 103 -16.40 7.82 -10.57
C ALA A 103 -16.35 7.71 -12.10
N LEU A 104 -15.18 7.98 -12.67
CA LEU A 104 -15.03 8.03 -14.12
C LEU A 104 -15.05 6.64 -14.76
N SER A 105 -14.44 5.62 -14.14
CA SER A 105 -14.46 4.26 -14.70
C SER A 105 -15.86 3.65 -14.67
N LEU A 106 -16.59 3.74 -13.55
CA LEU A 106 -17.92 3.17 -13.44
C LEU A 106 -18.95 3.95 -14.26
N TYR A 107 -18.87 5.28 -14.30
CA TYR A 107 -19.77 6.07 -15.14
C TYR A 107 -19.56 5.75 -16.62
N ALA A 108 -18.31 5.63 -17.09
CA ALA A 108 -18.02 5.23 -18.46
C ALA A 108 -18.51 3.82 -18.78
N ALA A 109 -18.35 2.88 -17.83
CA ALA A 109 -18.75 1.50 -18.01
C ALA A 109 -20.29 1.31 -17.99
N LEU A 110 -20.98 1.92 -17.01
CA LEU A 110 -22.41 1.71 -16.77
C LEU A 110 -23.32 2.73 -17.48
N GLY A 111 -22.84 3.98 -17.63
CA GLY A 111 -23.60 5.06 -18.25
C GLY A 111 -23.35 5.21 -19.74
N LEU A 112 -22.08 5.09 -20.18
CA LEU A 112 -21.70 5.25 -21.58
C LEU A 112 -21.52 3.92 -22.33
N GLY A 113 -21.52 2.79 -21.64
CA GLY A 113 -21.37 1.46 -22.24
C GLY A 113 -19.99 1.18 -22.84
N TRP A 114 -18.94 1.87 -22.35
CA TRP A 114 -17.58 1.70 -22.86
C TRP A 114 -16.94 0.42 -22.36
N GLY A 115 -15.97 -0.12 -23.12
CA GLY A 115 -15.20 -1.29 -22.73
C GLY A 115 -14.17 -0.99 -21.62
N TRP A 116 -13.56 -2.04 -21.09
CA TRP A 116 -12.65 -1.96 -19.93
C TRP A 116 -11.43 -1.02 -20.14
N LEU A 117 -10.83 -1.01 -21.33
CA LEU A 117 -9.62 -0.22 -21.60
C LEU A 117 -9.88 1.29 -21.54
N PRO A 118 -10.85 1.87 -22.28
CA PRO A 118 -11.16 3.29 -22.15
C PRO A 118 -11.67 3.66 -20.74
N CYS A 119 -12.40 2.77 -20.03
CA CYS A 119 -12.81 3.01 -18.66
C CYS A 119 -11.59 3.11 -17.71
N MET A 120 -10.59 2.24 -17.89
CA MET A 120 -9.34 2.30 -17.13
C MET A 120 -8.55 3.57 -17.44
N LEU A 121 -8.46 3.98 -18.70
CA LEU A 121 -7.78 5.22 -19.10
C LEU A 121 -8.45 6.45 -18.50
N LEU A 122 -9.79 6.50 -18.44
CA LEU A 122 -10.51 7.57 -17.78
C LEU A 122 -10.26 7.60 -16.26
N ALA A 123 -10.18 6.44 -15.61
CA ALA A 123 -9.83 6.37 -14.20
C ALA A 123 -8.42 6.94 -13.92
N ILE A 124 -7.46 6.58 -14.78
CA ILE A 124 -6.09 7.11 -14.71
C ILE A 124 -6.09 8.63 -14.90
N CYS A 125 -6.82 9.13 -15.90
CA CYS A 125 -6.94 10.57 -16.15
C CYS A 125 -7.60 11.31 -14.98
N GLY A 126 -8.68 10.77 -14.41
CA GLY A 126 -9.36 11.36 -13.26
C GLY A 126 -8.47 11.50 -12.04
N GLY A 127 -7.75 10.43 -11.70
CA GLY A 127 -6.77 10.46 -10.63
C GLY A 127 -5.61 11.43 -10.93
N ALA A 128 -5.10 11.45 -12.17
CA ALA A 128 -4.03 12.35 -12.61
C ALA A 128 -4.43 13.82 -12.52
N ILE A 129 -5.63 14.18 -12.97
CA ILE A 129 -6.16 15.56 -12.91
C ILE A 129 -6.22 16.01 -11.46
N LEU A 130 -6.78 15.19 -10.57
CA LEU A 130 -6.90 15.54 -9.16
C LEU A 130 -5.52 15.66 -8.48
N GLY A 131 -4.60 14.77 -8.80
CA GLY A 131 -3.21 14.87 -8.38
C GLY A 131 -2.51 16.13 -8.89
N SER A 132 -2.78 16.51 -10.14
CA SER A 132 -2.25 17.74 -10.74
C SER A 132 -2.77 18.99 -10.04
N ILE A 133 -4.04 19.04 -9.65
CA ILE A 133 -4.63 20.16 -8.88
C ILE A 133 -3.86 20.34 -7.57
N SER A 134 -3.66 19.25 -6.81
CA SER A 134 -2.87 19.29 -5.56
C SER A 134 -1.43 19.77 -5.83
N GLY A 135 -0.82 19.30 -6.91
CA GLY A 135 0.53 19.69 -7.32
C GLY A 135 0.66 21.17 -7.71
N LEU A 136 -0.32 21.71 -8.42
CA LEU A 136 -0.40 23.12 -8.79
C LEU A 136 -0.57 24.02 -7.56
N LEU A 137 -1.50 23.67 -6.66
CA LEU A 137 -1.70 24.38 -5.40
C LEU A 137 -0.43 24.42 -4.56
N LYS A 138 0.31 23.28 -4.50
CA LYS A 138 1.59 23.22 -3.78
C LYS A 138 2.67 24.06 -4.45
N SER A 139 2.81 23.97 -5.76
CA SER A 139 3.95 24.56 -6.48
C SER A 139 3.82 26.06 -6.71
N TYR A 140 2.60 26.56 -6.93
CA TYR A 140 2.36 27.98 -7.25
C TYR A 140 1.73 28.77 -6.12
N CYS A 141 0.84 28.16 -5.34
CA CYS A 141 0.15 28.82 -4.24
C CYS A 141 0.77 28.50 -2.88
N ASN A 142 1.81 27.65 -2.84
CA ASN A 142 2.47 27.18 -1.61
C ASN A 142 1.50 26.62 -0.55
N VAL A 143 0.36 26.06 -0.99
CA VAL A 143 -0.62 25.42 -0.12
C VAL A 143 -0.02 24.11 0.41
N ASN A 144 -0.35 23.75 1.65
CA ASN A 144 0.07 22.48 2.21
C ASN A 144 -0.66 21.33 1.48
N GLU A 145 0.11 20.38 0.92
CA GLU A 145 -0.42 19.26 0.14
C GLU A 145 -1.29 18.30 0.96
N VAL A 146 -1.04 18.22 2.27
CA VAL A 146 -1.82 17.38 3.20
C VAL A 146 -3.21 17.99 3.39
N ILE A 147 -3.29 19.29 3.65
CA ILE A 147 -4.56 20.00 3.85
C ILE A 147 -5.38 19.97 2.56
N SER A 148 -4.77 20.32 1.42
CA SER A 148 -5.47 20.29 0.13
C SER A 148 -5.92 18.87 -0.23
N GLY A 149 -5.12 17.85 0.07
CA GLY A 149 -5.46 16.46 -0.15
C GLY A 149 -6.68 16.03 0.67
N ILE A 150 -6.72 16.35 1.97
CA ILE A 150 -7.86 16.03 2.84
C ILE A 150 -9.14 16.68 2.33
N MET A 151 -9.10 17.98 1.98
CA MET A 151 -10.28 18.69 1.46
C MET A 151 -10.77 18.08 0.14
N LEU A 152 -9.86 17.82 -0.78
CA LEU A 152 -10.19 17.20 -2.07
C LEU A 152 -10.77 15.79 -1.91
N ASN A 153 -10.33 15.00 -0.93
CA ASN A 153 -10.91 13.68 -0.67
C ASN A 153 -12.42 13.75 -0.44
N TRP A 154 -12.87 14.69 0.40
CA TRP A 154 -14.29 14.86 0.72
C TRP A 154 -15.08 15.44 -0.46
N ILE A 155 -14.55 16.44 -1.13
CA ILE A 155 -15.19 17.03 -2.32
C ILE A 155 -15.43 15.96 -3.39
N VAL A 156 -14.39 15.17 -3.70
CA VAL A 156 -14.47 14.16 -4.75
C VAL A 156 -15.33 12.98 -4.32
N LEU A 157 -15.35 12.59 -3.04
CA LEU A 157 -16.27 11.56 -2.54
C LEU A 157 -17.73 11.93 -2.85
N TYR A 158 -18.14 13.14 -2.49
CA TYR A 158 -19.52 13.58 -2.75
C TYR A 158 -19.83 13.78 -4.23
N LEU A 159 -18.86 14.27 -5.02
CA LEU A 159 -19.01 14.32 -6.48
C LEU A 159 -19.14 12.92 -7.10
N THR A 160 -18.39 11.95 -6.60
CA THR A 160 -18.48 10.53 -7.00
C THR A 160 -19.87 9.98 -6.71
N ASN A 161 -20.39 10.19 -5.50
CA ASN A 161 -21.74 9.76 -5.12
C ASN A 161 -22.82 10.40 -6.00
N MET A 162 -22.72 11.72 -6.23
CA MET A 162 -23.64 12.45 -7.09
C MET A 162 -23.64 11.90 -8.53
N LEU A 163 -22.45 11.69 -9.13
CA LEU A 163 -22.32 11.17 -10.48
C LEU A 163 -22.85 9.73 -10.59
N LEU A 164 -22.45 8.84 -9.66
CA LEU A 164 -22.80 7.43 -9.71
C LEU A 164 -24.24 7.14 -9.27
N THR A 165 -24.94 8.09 -8.62
CA THR A 165 -26.40 7.99 -8.39
C THR A 165 -27.17 7.87 -9.70
N THR A 166 -26.65 8.39 -10.83
CA THR A 166 -27.29 8.25 -12.14
C THR A 166 -27.25 6.84 -12.71
N VAL A 167 -26.36 6.00 -12.20
CA VAL A 167 -26.17 4.60 -12.64
C VAL A 167 -26.34 3.59 -11.49
N LYS A 168 -27.00 4.00 -10.39
CA LYS A 168 -27.32 3.12 -9.27
C LYS A 168 -28.47 2.15 -9.61
N GLU A 169 -28.62 1.10 -8.84
CA GLU A 169 -29.82 0.23 -8.85
C GLU A 169 -31.03 0.95 -8.25
N ASP A 170 -32.23 0.70 -8.76
CA ASP A 170 -33.43 1.41 -8.34
C ASP A 170 -33.80 1.11 -6.88
N ALA A 171 -33.66 -0.14 -6.44
CA ALA A 171 -34.02 -0.62 -5.10
C ALA A 171 -32.83 -0.62 -4.12
N SER A 172 -31.62 -0.22 -4.50
CA SER A 172 -30.40 -0.37 -3.73
C SER A 172 -29.56 0.91 -3.79
N PRO A 173 -28.81 1.26 -2.73
CA PRO A 173 -27.85 2.38 -2.79
C PRO A 173 -26.59 2.06 -3.60
N TYR A 174 -26.43 0.84 -4.10
CA TYR A 174 -25.26 0.40 -4.86
C TYR A 174 -25.41 0.68 -6.36
N THR A 175 -24.30 0.85 -7.04
CA THR A 175 -24.26 0.90 -8.52
C THR A 175 -24.73 -0.43 -9.11
N LYS A 176 -25.22 -0.40 -10.34
CA LYS A 176 -25.63 -1.62 -11.07
C LYS A 176 -24.48 -2.61 -11.17
N VAL A 177 -24.80 -3.91 -11.18
CA VAL A 177 -23.80 -4.98 -11.33
C VAL A 177 -23.17 -4.89 -12.72
N LEU A 178 -21.86 -4.62 -12.77
CA LEU A 178 -21.14 -4.37 -14.02
C LEU A 178 -21.28 -5.50 -15.03
N ALA A 179 -21.11 -6.75 -14.60
CA ALA A 179 -21.17 -7.93 -15.47
C ALA A 179 -22.55 -8.15 -16.13
N HIS A 180 -23.63 -7.65 -15.51
CA HIS A 180 -24.98 -7.76 -16.06
C HIS A 180 -25.31 -6.67 -17.08
N ILE A 181 -24.73 -5.48 -16.92
CA ILE A 181 -25.04 -4.32 -17.74
C ILE A 181 -24.06 -4.18 -18.91
N ASN A 182 -22.77 -4.41 -18.67
CA ASN A 182 -21.73 -4.22 -19.67
C ASN A 182 -20.57 -5.21 -19.45
N GLU A 183 -20.68 -6.38 -20.02
CA GLU A 183 -19.64 -7.41 -19.94
C GLU A 183 -18.31 -6.95 -20.57
N SER A 184 -18.36 -6.10 -21.59
CA SER A 184 -17.15 -5.59 -22.26
C SER A 184 -16.30 -4.67 -21.37
N ALA A 185 -16.90 -4.11 -20.30
CA ALA A 185 -16.20 -3.30 -19.31
C ALA A 185 -15.52 -4.13 -18.21
N VAL A 186 -15.85 -5.42 -18.13
CA VAL A 186 -15.20 -6.32 -17.18
C VAL A 186 -13.76 -6.59 -17.63
N LEU A 187 -12.82 -6.52 -16.69
CA LEU A 187 -11.41 -6.81 -16.96
C LEU A 187 -11.23 -8.26 -17.45
N PRO A 188 -10.45 -8.49 -18.52
CA PRO A 188 -10.25 -9.83 -19.07
C PRO A 188 -9.57 -10.75 -18.05
N SER A 189 -10.08 -11.98 -17.94
CA SER A 189 -9.57 -12.99 -17.01
C SER A 189 -8.21 -13.57 -17.42
N LEU A 190 -7.85 -13.48 -18.71
CA LEU A 190 -6.61 -14.07 -19.29
C LEU A 190 -6.43 -15.56 -18.94
N GLY A 191 -7.50 -16.28 -18.62
CA GLY A 191 -7.45 -17.68 -18.19
C GLY A 191 -6.93 -17.88 -16.74
N LEU A 192 -6.55 -16.79 -16.04
CA LEU A 192 -6.03 -16.88 -14.67
C LEU A 192 -7.07 -17.39 -13.68
N GLY A 193 -8.36 -17.14 -13.93
CA GLY A 193 -9.45 -17.65 -13.09
C GLY A 193 -9.43 -19.16 -12.92
N ALA A 194 -9.01 -19.91 -13.94
CA ALA A 194 -8.90 -21.37 -13.88
C ALA A 194 -7.90 -21.85 -12.81
N LEU A 195 -6.82 -21.11 -12.60
CA LEU A 195 -5.82 -21.39 -11.57
C LEU A 195 -6.37 -21.23 -10.15
N PHE A 196 -7.48 -20.48 -9.99
CA PHE A 196 -8.12 -20.15 -8.71
C PHE A 196 -9.54 -20.70 -8.61
N ASN A 197 -9.72 -21.97 -9.00
CA ASN A 197 -11.00 -22.67 -8.97
C ASN A 197 -12.12 -21.92 -9.73
N ASN A 198 -11.84 -21.53 -10.96
CA ASN A 198 -12.73 -20.76 -11.85
C ASN A 198 -13.26 -19.47 -11.19
N ASN A 199 -12.41 -18.77 -10.48
CA ASN A 199 -12.77 -17.49 -9.88
C ASN A 199 -12.91 -16.40 -10.96
N GLN A 200 -14.15 -15.92 -11.16
CA GLN A 200 -14.49 -14.95 -12.19
C GLN A 200 -13.84 -13.56 -12.02
N TYR A 201 -13.40 -13.23 -10.79
CA TYR A 201 -12.82 -11.93 -10.46
C TYR A 201 -11.31 -11.87 -10.69
N VAL A 202 -10.66 -13.04 -10.80
CA VAL A 202 -9.22 -13.12 -11.01
C VAL A 202 -8.90 -12.92 -12.49
N GLY A 203 -8.14 -11.88 -12.80
CA GLY A 203 -7.83 -11.52 -14.17
C GLY A 203 -6.63 -10.57 -14.27
N LEU A 204 -6.66 -9.73 -15.30
CA LEU A 204 -5.58 -8.81 -15.70
C LEU A 204 -5.10 -7.88 -14.57
N ALA A 205 -5.96 -7.53 -13.60
CA ALA A 205 -5.62 -6.60 -12.51
C ALA A 205 -4.38 -7.04 -11.71
N ILE A 206 -4.24 -8.34 -11.44
CA ILE A 206 -3.14 -8.89 -10.62
C ILE A 206 -1.79 -8.74 -11.33
N PRO A 207 -1.55 -9.32 -12.52
CA PRO A 207 -0.26 -9.18 -13.19
C PRO A 207 0.03 -7.73 -13.58
N LEU A 208 -0.99 -6.94 -13.91
CA LEU A 208 -0.82 -5.53 -14.26
C LEU A 208 -0.33 -4.72 -13.06
N SER A 209 -0.84 -4.95 -11.85
CA SER A 209 -0.38 -4.25 -10.65
C SER A 209 1.08 -4.55 -10.33
N VAL A 210 1.52 -5.81 -10.50
CA VAL A 210 2.94 -6.20 -10.33
C VAL A 210 3.81 -5.56 -11.42
N LEU A 211 3.35 -5.55 -12.67
CA LEU A 211 4.03 -4.87 -13.77
C LEU A 211 4.21 -3.38 -13.48
N MET A 212 3.18 -2.72 -12.94
CA MET A 212 3.26 -1.32 -12.52
C MET A 212 4.26 -1.09 -11.39
N ALA A 213 4.40 -2.01 -10.43
CA ALA A 213 5.43 -1.92 -9.41
C ALA A 213 6.85 -1.98 -10.01
N ILE A 214 7.07 -2.87 -10.99
CA ILE A 214 8.34 -2.95 -11.72
C ILE A 214 8.59 -1.65 -12.52
N LEU A 215 7.57 -1.14 -13.20
CA LEU A 215 7.67 0.10 -13.97
C LEU A 215 8.01 1.29 -13.07
N VAL A 216 7.32 1.44 -11.94
CA VAL A 216 7.62 2.48 -10.95
C VAL A 216 9.05 2.34 -10.42
N TRP A 217 9.50 1.11 -10.16
CA TRP A 217 10.88 0.86 -9.75
C TRP A 217 11.89 1.29 -10.83
N VAL A 218 11.67 0.93 -12.09
CA VAL A 218 12.51 1.34 -13.22
C VAL A 218 12.54 2.86 -13.34
N VAL A 219 11.37 3.52 -13.30
CA VAL A 219 11.28 4.98 -13.41
C VAL A 219 12.07 5.65 -12.29
N LEU A 220 11.90 5.22 -11.04
CA LEU A 220 12.55 5.85 -9.88
C LEU A 220 14.06 5.56 -9.79
N GLU A 221 14.51 4.34 -10.16
CA GLU A 221 15.89 3.93 -9.91
C GLU A 221 16.77 3.93 -11.16
N LYS A 222 16.19 3.91 -12.37
CA LYS A 222 16.94 3.73 -13.61
C LYS A 222 16.81 4.90 -14.60
N THR A 223 15.98 5.93 -14.30
CA THR A 223 15.81 7.06 -15.22
C THR A 223 16.33 8.38 -14.66
N LYS A 224 16.69 9.30 -15.56
CA LYS A 224 17.05 10.69 -15.22
C LYS A 224 15.92 11.38 -14.46
N PHE A 225 14.67 11.15 -14.89
CA PHE A 225 13.49 11.71 -14.25
C PHE A 225 13.38 11.28 -12.78
N GLY A 226 13.55 9.98 -12.47
CA GLY A 226 13.54 9.49 -11.10
C GLY A 226 14.67 10.07 -10.26
N TYR A 227 15.84 10.33 -10.86
CA TYR A 227 16.93 11.02 -10.18
C TYR A 227 16.56 12.46 -9.83
N GLU A 228 16.00 13.23 -10.79
CA GLU A 228 15.55 14.60 -10.56
C GLU A 228 14.47 14.69 -9.47
N LEU A 229 13.53 13.73 -9.45
CA LEU A 229 12.52 13.62 -8.41
C LEU A 229 13.14 13.47 -7.02
N LYS A 230 14.06 12.51 -6.86
CA LYS A 230 14.75 12.25 -5.59
C LYS A 230 15.62 13.45 -5.17
N ALA A 231 16.35 14.06 -6.08
CA ALA A 231 17.14 15.27 -5.81
C ALA A 231 16.27 16.43 -5.31
N THR A 232 15.11 16.64 -5.95
CA THR A 232 14.12 17.64 -5.53
C THR A 232 13.59 17.35 -4.12
N GLY A 233 13.37 16.07 -3.78
CA GLY A 233 12.92 15.63 -2.47
C GLY A 233 13.95 15.82 -1.36
N TYR A 234 15.24 15.64 -1.67
CA TYR A 234 16.32 15.88 -0.70
C TYR A 234 16.53 17.35 -0.40
N ASN A 235 16.63 18.18 -1.43
CA ASN A 235 16.80 19.62 -1.26
C ASN A 235 16.31 20.37 -2.50
N LYS A 236 15.13 21.00 -2.37
CA LYS A 236 14.48 21.79 -3.42
C LYS A 236 15.38 22.90 -3.98
N ASN A 237 16.04 23.64 -3.08
CA ASN A 237 16.87 24.76 -3.46
C ASN A 237 18.13 24.29 -4.21
N ALA A 238 18.80 23.26 -3.71
CA ALA A 238 19.96 22.68 -4.41
C ALA A 238 19.57 22.16 -5.79
N ALA A 239 18.45 21.44 -5.92
CA ALA A 239 17.94 20.96 -7.20
C ALA A 239 17.70 22.10 -8.19
N LYS A 240 17.10 23.21 -7.73
CA LYS A 240 16.88 24.42 -8.52
C LYS A 240 18.21 25.05 -9.00
N TYR A 241 19.20 25.20 -8.11
CA TYR A 241 20.52 25.70 -8.48
C TYR A 241 21.25 24.81 -9.49
N CYS A 242 21.01 23.49 -9.47
CA CYS A 242 21.50 22.55 -10.47
C CYS A 242 20.69 22.54 -11.78
N GLY A 243 19.78 23.49 -11.98
CA GLY A 243 18.97 23.62 -13.20
C GLY A 243 17.81 22.65 -13.31
N MET A 244 17.42 21.95 -12.23
CA MET A 244 16.26 21.06 -12.23
C MET A 244 14.96 21.85 -12.04
N ALA A 245 13.91 21.48 -12.77
CA ALA A 245 12.60 22.15 -12.70
C ALA A 245 11.78 21.66 -11.49
N GLU A 246 12.08 22.18 -10.27
CA GLU A 246 11.49 21.69 -9.01
C GLU A 246 9.96 21.77 -8.99
N LYS A 247 9.38 22.83 -9.53
CA LYS A 247 7.91 22.99 -9.60
C LYS A 247 7.27 21.91 -10.49
N ARG A 248 7.86 21.68 -11.67
CA ARG A 248 7.42 20.62 -12.58
C ARG A 248 7.52 19.24 -11.93
N ASN A 249 8.61 18.96 -11.22
CA ASN A 249 8.82 17.69 -10.53
C ASN A 249 7.76 17.45 -9.45
N VAL A 250 7.38 18.47 -8.68
CA VAL A 250 6.30 18.39 -7.69
C VAL A 250 4.95 18.09 -8.37
N ILE A 251 4.59 18.81 -9.43
CA ILE A 251 3.32 18.62 -10.13
C ILE A 251 3.25 17.24 -10.77
N LEU A 252 4.29 16.85 -11.52
CA LEU A 252 4.34 15.53 -12.18
C LEU A 252 4.32 14.38 -11.17
N SER A 253 4.96 14.55 -10.01
CA SER A 253 4.94 13.54 -8.98
C SER A 253 3.54 13.30 -8.43
N LEU A 254 2.80 14.34 -8.09
CA LEU A 254 1.42 14.22 -7.60
C LEU A 254 0.45 13.77 -8.71
N MET A 255 0.68 14.20 -9.96
CA MET A 255 -0.08 13.75 -11.12
C MET A 255 0.08 12.24 -11.35
N ILE A 256 1.31 11.73 -11.37
CA ILE A 256 1.59 10.28 -11.54
C ILE A 256 1.07 9.51 -10.33
N SER A 257 1.24 10.03 -9.12
CA SER A 257 0.68 9.46 -7.90
C SER A 257 -0.85 9.31 -8.02
N GLY A 258 -1.54 10.36 -8.47
CA GLY A 258 -2.98 10.32 -8.70
C GLY A 258 -3.39 9.34 -9.80
N ALA A 259 -2.64 9.28 -10.89
CA ALA A 259 -2.85 8.32 -11.98
C ALA A 259 -2.79 6.86 -11.47
N LEU A 260 -1.81 6.53 -10.62
CA LEU A 260 -1.67 5.22 -10.00
C LEU A 260 -2.84 4.89 -9.07
N ALA A 261 -3.28 5.85 -8.25
CA ALA A 261 -4.43 5.66 -7.37
C ALA A 261 -5.74 5.46 -8.17
N GLY A 262 -5.97 6.26 -9.21
CA GLY A 262 -7.12 6.12 -10.11
C GLY A 262 -7.12 4.78 -10.86
N MET A 263 -5.96 4.33 -11.33
CA MET A 263 -5.79 3.01 -11.94
C MET A 263 -6.13 1.88 -10.95
N GLY A 264 -5.73 2.03 -9.69
CA GLY A 264 -6.07 1.08 -8.62
C GLY A 264 -7.59 0.94 -8.44
N ALA A 265 -8.33 2.04 -8.53
CA ALA A 265 -9.79 2.03 -8.49
C ALA A 265 -10.39 1.21 -9.64
N ALA A 266 -9.94 1.46 -10.87
CA ALA A 266 -10.39 0.69 -12.02
C ALA A 266 -10.06 -0.81 -11.89
N MET A 267 -8.89 -1.15 -11.34
CA MET A 267 -8.50 -2.54 -11.10
C MET A 267 -9.41 -3.28 -10.13
N LEU A 268 -10.12 -2.61 -9.23
CA LEU A 268 -11.07 -3.25 -8.32
C LEU A 268 -12.47 -3.29 -8.94
N TYR A 269 -12.99 -2.13 -9.33
CA TYR A 269 -14.39 -2.01 -9.72
C TYR A 269 -14.69 -2.61 -11.10
N LEU A 270 -13.74 -2.58 -12.04
CA LEU A 270 -13.91 -3.22 -13.35
C LEU A 270 -13.71 -4.75 -13.31
N THR A 271 -13.32 -5.36 -12.18
CA THR A 271 -13.45 -6.80 -12.00
C THR A 271 -14.87 -7.24 -11.69
N GLY A 272 -15.77 -6.31 -11.33
CA GLY A 272 -17.11 -6.61 -10.81
C GLY A 272 -17.10 -7.21 -9.40
N TYR A 273 -15.97 -7.22 -8.72
CA TYR A 273 -15.84 -7.75 -7.36
C TYR A 273 -16.59 -6.90 -6.32
N GLU A 274 -16.54 -5.59 -6.46
CA GLU A 274 -17.22 -4.64 -5.58
C GLU A 274 -18.09 -3.68 -6.41
N GLN A 275 -19.22 -3.27 -5.81
CA GLN A 275 -20.09 -2.21 -6.29
C GLN A 275 -19.86 -0.97 -5.44
N TRP A 276 -20.00 0.22 -6.04
CA TRP A 276 -19.92 1.46 -5.27
C TRP A 276 -21.23 1.75 -4.56
N GLN A 277 -21.16 2.09 -3.28
CA GLN A 277 -22.30 2.52 -2.49
C GLN A 277 -22.46 4.05 -2.61
N CYS A 278 -23.46 4.50 -3.37
CA CYS A 278 -23.68 5.93 -3.65
C CYS A 278 -24.09 6.76 -2.42
N SER A 279 -24.47 6.11 -1.32
CA SER A 279 -24.79 6.75 -0.04
C SER A 279 -23.63 6.76 0.96
N THR A 280 -22.42 6.35 0.55
CA THR A 280 -21.28 6.31 1.47
C THR A 280 -20.89 7.71 1.94
N SER A 281 -20.70 7.86 3.26
CA SER A 281 -20.27 9.11 3.91
C SER A 281 -18.84 9.02 4.43
N SER A 282 -18.10 7.98 4.08
CA SER A 282 -16.71 7.79 4.48
C SER A 282 -15.81 7.63 3.26
N VAL A 283 -14.64 8.25 3.31
CA VAL A 283 -13.61 8.12 2.27
C VAL A 283 -13.07 6.69 2.28
N PRO A 284 -12.89 6.02 1.11
CA PRO A 284 -12.42 4.65 1.04
C PRO A 284 -11.10 4.43 1.78
N ALA A 285 -11.08 3.44 2.66
CA ALA A 285 -9.90 3.09 3.45
C ALA A 285 -8.71 2.63 2.58
N MET A 286 -8.97 2.18 1.35
CA MET A 286 -7.95 1.69 0.42
C MET A 286 -6.81 2.70 0.19
N GLY A 287 -7.14 3.99 0.05
CA GLY A 287 -6.15 5.06 -0.10
C GLY A 287 -5.26 5.23 1.13
N PHE A 288 -5.83 5.13 2.32
CA PHE A 288 -5.08 5.25 3.59
C PHE A 288 -4.27 3.99 3.90
N ASN A 289 -4.82 2.81 3.67
CA ASN A 289 -4.11 1.53 3.82
C ASN A 289 -2.89 1.45 2.89
N GLY A 290 -2.93 2.12 1.74
CA GLY A 290 -1.80 2.29 0.84
C GLY A 290 -0.60 2.99 1.51
N ILE A 291 -0.83 3.92 2.46
CA ILE A 291 0.24 4.56 3.24
C ILE A 291 1.02 3.51 4.03
N ALA A 292 0.30 2.68 4.76
CA ALA A 292 0.91 1.62 5.55
C ALA A 292 1.66 0.61 4.68
N ALA A 293 1.10 0.21 3.55
CA ALA A 293 1.75 -0.71 2.62
C ALA A 293 3.03 -0.12 2.01
N ALA A 294 3.06 1.17 1.70
CA ALA A 294 4.25 1.86 1.20
C ALA A 294 5.38 1.88 2.25
N PHE A 295 5.05 2.23 3.50
CA PHE A 295 6.03 2.27 4.59
C PHE A 295 6.49 0.87 5.01
N LEU A 296 5.57 -0.09 5.12
CA LEU A 296 5.87 -1.49 5.41
C LEU A 296 6.79 -2.10 4.34
N GLY A 297 6.59 -1.75 3.06
CA GLY A 297 7.46 -2.11 1.94
C GLY A 297 8.82 -1.40 1.93
N GLY A 298 9.11 -0.58 2.97
CA GLY A 298 10.37 0.17 3.10
C GLY A 298 10.55 1.26 2.04
N LEU A 299 9.46 1.81 1.52
CA LEU A 299 9.44 2.79 0.43
C LEU A 299 10.18 2.29 -0.83
N ASN A 300 10.15 0.97 -1.05
CA ASN A 300 10.69 0.31 -2.23
C ASN A 300 9.54 -0.33 -3.02
N PRO A 301 9.40 -0.05 -4.34
CA PRO A 301 8.27 -0.57 -5.13
C PRO A 301 8.13 -2.09 -5.09
N ILE A 302 9.25 -2.83 -5.12
CA ILE A 302 9.21 -4.31 -5.06
C ILE A 302 8.82 -4.79 -3.65
N GLY A 303 9.38 -4.16 -2.60
CA GLY A 303 8.99 -4.46 -1.21
C GLY A 303 7.51 -4.17 -0.93
N THR A 304 6.97 -3.15 -1.58
CA THR A 304 5.56 -2.76 -1.46
C THR A 304 4.60 -3.83 -2.01
N VAL A 305 5.01 -4.63 -3.01
CA VAL A 305 4.20 -5.77 -3.50
C VAL A 305 3.90 -6.76 -2.37
N LEU A 306 4.94 -7.18 -1.65
CA LEU A 306 4.79 -8.11 -0.52
C LEU A 306 4.03 -7.47 0.64
N ALA A 307 4.30 -6.20 0.93
CA ALA A 307 3.63 -5.46 2.00
C ALA A 307 2.13 -5.30 1.74
N SER A 308 1.74 -4.98 0.51
CA SER A 308 0.33 -4.85 0.11
C SER A 308 -0.41 -6.18 0.22
N PHE A 309 0.21 -7.28 -0.24
CA PHE A 309 -0.36 -8.61 -0.07
C PHE A 309 -0.55 -8.95 1.40
N PHE A 310 0.45 -8.68 2.23
CA PHE A 310 0.39 -8.99 3.66
C PHE A 310 -0.72 -8.19 4.38
N ILE A 311 -0.79 -6.88 4.17
CA ILE A 311 -1.86 -6.05 4.76
C ILE A 311 -3.22 -6.55 4.31
N GLN A 312 -3.39 -6.82 3.01
CA GLN A 312 -4.66 -7.30 2.49
C GLN A 312 -5.01 -8.70 3.01
N HIS A 313 -4.01 -9.55 3.22
CA HIS A 313 -4.20 -10.87 3.83
C HIS A 313 -4.78 -10.76 5.24
N ILE A 314 -4.21 -9.90 6.08
CA ILE A 314 -4.70 -9.67 7.45
C ILE A 314 -6.10 -9.04 7.45
N THR A 315 -6.32 -8.01 6.63
CA THR A 315 -7.62 -7.33 6.54
C THR A 315 -8.72 -8.29 6.07
N ALA A 316 -8.44 -9.13 5.07
CA ALA A 316 -9.38 -10.14 4.60
C ALA A 316 -9.62 -11.25 5.64
N GLY A 317 -8.57 -11.65 6.38
CA GLY A 317 -8.66 -12.66 7.44
C GLY A 317 -9.60 -12.27 8.56
N GLY A 318 -9.71 -10.99 8.86
CA GLY A 318 -10.63 -10.48 9.86
C GLY A 318 -12.11 -10.70 9.54
N ALA A 319 -12.46 -10.83 8.27
CA ALA A 319 -13.84 -11.14 7.87
C ALA A 319 -14.33 -12.54 8.27
N TYR A 320 -13.39 -13.45 8.61
CA TYR A 320 -13.67 -14.82 9.03
C TYR A 320 -13.73 -15.01 10.55
N VAL A 321 -13.47 -13.97 11.34
CA VAL A 321 -13.60 -14.00 12.81
C VAL A 321 -15.07 -14.23 13.19
N ASP A 322 -15.30 -15.02 14.23
CA ASP A 322 -16.65 -15.35 14.70
C ASP A 322 -17.39 -14.07 15.15
N LYS A 323 -18.45 -13.75 14.42
CA LYS A 323 -19.28 -12.56 14.66
C LYS A 323 -20.19 -12.70 15.89
N SER A 324 -20.32 -13.89 16.47
CA SER A 324 -21.05 -14.10 17.73
C SER A 324 -20.23 -13.66 18.94
N MET A 325 -18.89 -13.75 18.84
CA MET A 325 -17.97 -13.37 19.91
C MET A 325 -17.42 -11.95 19.74
N TYR A 326 -17.27 -11.47 18.50
CA TYR A 326 -16.67 -10.18 18.16
C TYR A 326 -17.52 -9.43 17.13
N CYS A 327 -17.63 -8.13 17.30
CA CYS A 327 -18.31 -7.31 16.29
C CYS A 327 -17.52 -7.30 14.97
N ALA A 328 -18.22 -7.06 13.85
CA ALA A 328 -17.60 -7.06 12.51
C ALA A 328 -16.44 -6.06 12.37
N GLN A 329 -16.48 -4.97 13.15
CA GLN A 329 -15.47 -3.90 13.15
C GLN A 329 -14.16 -4.27 13.83
N ILE A 330 -14.10 -5.40 14.56
CA ILE A 330 -12.88 -5.81 15.27
C ILE A 330 -11.73 -6.10 14.32
N SER A 331 -12.02 -6.62 13.13
CA SER A 331 -11.03 -6.86 12.10
C SER A 331 -10.42 -5.57 11.55
N ASP A 332 -11.24 -4.54 11.40
CA ASP A 332 -10.79 -3.22 10.98
C ASP A 332 -9.92 -2.59 12.06
N LEU A 333 -10.27 -2.78 13.35
CA LEU A 333 -9.47 -2.32 14.48
C LEU A 333 -8.09 -3.02 14.53
N ILE A 334 -8.04 -4.35 14.36
CA ILE A 334 -6.78 -5.10 14.31
C ILE A 334 -5.92 -4.61 13.14
N SER A 335 -6.52 -4.47 11.96
CA SER A 335 -5.85 -3.94 10.78
C SER A 335 -5.32 -2.53 11.02
N ALA A 336 -6.10 -1.65 11.64
CA ALA A 336 -5.70 -0.29 11.97
C ALA A 336 -4.52 -0.26 12.96
N LEU A 337 -4.47 -1.15 13.96
CA LEU A 337 -3.33 -1.28 14.87
C LEU A 337 -2.06 -1.73 14.15
N ILE A 338 -2.16 -2.69 13.24
CA ILE A 338 -1.03 -3.13 12.42
C ILE A 338 -0.55 -1.98 11.54
N ILE A 339 -1.46 -1.27 10.88
CA ILE A 339 -1.19 -0.11 10.03
C ILE A 339 -0.48 1.00 10.82
N TYR A 340 -0.96 1.29 12.04
CA TYR A 340 -0.34 2.27 12.92
C TYR A 340 1.10 1.91 13.25
N LEU A 341 1.37 0.66 13.62
CA LEU A 341 2.72 0.19 13.90
C LEU A 341 3.61 0.13 12.66
N CYS A 342 3.05 -0.08 11.48
CA CYS A 342 3.81 0.01 10.23
C CYS A 342 4.40 1.42 10.00
N GLY A 343 3.80 2.47 10.54
CA GLY A 343 4.38 3.82 10.55
C GLY A 343 5.73 3.91 11.26
N PHE A 344 5.99 3.00 12.21
CA PHE A 344 7.25 2.95 12.97
C PHE A 344 8.34 2.08 12.32
N VAL A 345 8.13 1.48 11.15
CA VAL A 345 9.12 0.62 10.47
C VAL A 345 10.46 1.32 10.29
N LEU A 346 10.47 2.58 9.89
CA LEU A 346 11.70 3.35 9.71
C LEU A 346 12.41 3.60 11.05
N PHE A 347 11.67 3.89 12.10
CA PHE A 347 12.20 4.02 13.46
C PHE A 347 12.79 2.70 13.96
N MET A 348 12.08 1.58 13.79
CA MET A 348 12.56 0.25 14.16
C MET A 348 13.84 -0.12 13.42
N LYS A 349 13.91 0.18 12.12
CA LYS A 349 15.12 0.00 11.32
C LYS A 349 16.30 0.82 11.88
N HIS A 350 16.06 2.09 12.22
CA HIS A 350 17.07 2.96 12.81
C HIS A 350 17.54 2.42 14.18
N ALA A 351 16.61 2.03 15.05
CA ALA A 351 16.91 1.46 16.37
C ALA A 351 17.73 0.16 16.25
N MET A 352 17.37 -0.73 15.33
CA MET A 352 18.12 -1.96 15.05
C MET A 352 19.55 -1.67 14.59
N ASN A 353 19.73 -0.72 13.68
CA ASN A 353 21.06 -0.33 13.18
C ASN A 353 21.92 0.28 14.27
N SER A 354 21.33 1.15 15.11
CA SER A 354 22.03 1.76 16.25
C SER A 354 22.45 0.72 17.29
N TYR A 355 21.58 -0.27 17.55
CA TYR A 355 21.91 -1.37 18.46
C TYR A 355 23.02 -2.27 17.88
N ALA A 356 22.96 -2.61 16.59
CA ALA A 356 24.00 -3.40 15.93
C ALA A 356 25.36 -2.67 15.95
N ALA A 357 25.38 -1.36 15.66
CA ALA A 357 26.60 -0.55 15.72
C ALA A 357 27.21 -0.52 17.13
N LYS A 358 26.40 -0.30 18.17
CA LYS A 358 26.85 -0.33 19.58
C LYS A 358 27.39 -1.70 19.98
N ARG A 359 26.81 -2.78 19.47
CA ARG A 359 27.28 -4.15 19.75
C ARG A 359 28.63 -4.42 19.07
N GLU A 360 28.81 -3.95 17.83
CA GLU A 360 30.09 -4.06 17.10
C GLU A 360 31.18 -3.23 17.79
N GLU A 361 30.89 -2.02 18.24
CA GLU A 361 31.82 -1.18 18.99
C GLU A 361 32.27 -1.85 20.29
N LYS A 362 31.31 -2.40 21.07
CA LYS A 362 31.64 -3.15 22.29
C LYS A 362 32.49 -4.41 22.02
N ALA A 363 32.21 -5.11 20.91
CA ALA A 363 32.99 -6.28 20.51
C ALA A 363 34.41 -5.88 20.10
N ALA A 364 34.57 -4.79 19.36
CA ALA A 364 35.87 -4.26 18.97
C ALA A 364 36.70 -3.78 20.17
N LEU A 365 36.06 -3.12 21.15
CA LEU A 365 36.71 -2.71 22.40
C LEU A 365 37.19 -3.93 23.22
N LYS A 366 36.37 -4.98 23.32
CA LYS A 366 36.76 -6.23 24.00
C LYS A 366 37.93 -6.93 23.28
N ALA A 367 37.92 -6.96 21.95
CA ALA A 367 39.02 -7.55 21.17
C ALA A 367 40.33 -6.78 21.36
N ARG A 368 40.29 -5.43 21.33
CA ARG A 368 41.45 -4.59 21.61
C ARG A 368 41.99 -4.77 23.02
N ALA A 369 41.11 -4.89 24.02
CA ALA A 369 41.50 -5.15 25.42
C ALA A 369 42.19 -6.53 25.56
N ALA A 370 41.66 -7.56 24.91
CA ALA A 370 42.23 -8.90 24.90
C ALA A 370 43.64 -8.92 24.20
N GLU A 371 43.79 -8.22 23.09
CA GLU A 371 45.06 -8.07 22.39
C GLU A 371 46.11 -7.31 23.27
N ALA A 372 45.68 -6.26 23.98
CA ALA A 372 46.53 -5.51 24.87
C ALA A 372 47.01 -6.35 26.05
N GLN A 373 46.10 -7.19 26.63
CA GLN A 373 46.44 -8.15 27.69
C GLN A 373 47.45 -9.21 27.19
N ALA A 374 47.18 -9.81 26.01
CA ALA A 374 48.09 -10.79 25.42
C ALA A 374 49.49 -10.23 25.14
N ARG A 375 49.60 -8.96 24.70
CA ARG A 375 50.87 -8.27 24.52
C ARG A 375 51.61 -8.00 25.83
N ALA A 376 50.85 -7.63 26.87
CA ALA A 376 51.41 -7.41 28.22
C ALA A 376 51.93 -8.71 28.86
N GLU A 377 51.28 -9.82 28.59
CA GLU A 377 51.74 -11.16 29.07
C GLU A 377 52.94 -11.66 28.29
N ALA A 378 52.96 -11.44 26.94
CA ALA A 378 54.13 -11.80 26.12
C ALA A 378 55.40 -10.97 26.44
N GLY A 379 55.22 -9.70 26.85
CA GLY A 379 56.34 -8.85 27.30
C GLY A 379 56.94 -9.25 28.64
N LYS A 380 56.18 -9.91 29.52
CA LYS A 380 56.65 -10.41 30.81
C LYS A 380 57.41 -11.75 30.75
N GLY A 381 57.25 -12.51 29.64
CA GLY A 381 57.97 -13.79 29.44
C GLY A 381 59.31 -13.67 28.70
N GLY A 382 59.78 -12.47 28.36
CA GLY A 382 61.05 -12.23 27.67
C GLY A 382 62.22 -11.79 28.58
N ASP A 383 62.00 -11.60 29.87
CA ASP A 383 62.99 -11.18 30.85
C ASP A 383 63.38 -12.28 31.87
N GLN A 384 63.42 -13.56 31.42
CA GLN A 384 63.98 -14.68 32.21
C GLN A 384 65.12 -15.33 31.44
#